data_ad031b2ff169eab7b4c8f528dee01ad3
#
_entry.id   ad031b2ff169eab7b4c8f528dee01ad3
#
_cell.length_a   1.000
_cell.length_b   1.000
_cell.length_c   1.000
_cell.angle_alpha   90.00
_cell.angle_beta   90.00
_cell.angle_gamma   90.00
#
_symmetry.space_group_name_H-M   'P 1'
#
loop_
_entity.id
_entity.type
_entity.pdbx_description
1 polymer ?
#
loop_
_entity_poly.entity_id
_entity_poly.type
_entity_poly.pdbx_seq_one_letter_code
_entity_poly.pdbx_strand_id
1 'polypeptide(L)'
;LAPLKITRMSEQLLGKALNKMNSVEVETAVGIIDKHFWFYNVETIQDYSITNLLRLAEMLVKRNGIDCLCLDPFNYIEQESSEESSNEKIGNLLRKLKQFAVKFNVNVCLVAHPRKMDKTSAGYNVPRLYDISGSHHFFNVPDIGIAVHRTFDNGQKDPVEVHIQKMKYHFRGKLGRIDYEFNRESGQYSEDGIFNNLMTIKNDIETNSNDLFTSPQAWGRGSGIQPESISF
;
A
#
# COMPACT_ATOMS: atom_id res chain seq x y z
N LEU A 1 0.41 13.22 -13.75
CA LEU A 1 0.57 11.90 -13.08
C LEU A 1 -0.77 11.18 -12.84
N ALA A 2 -1.85 11.89 -12.44
CA ALA A 2 -3.16 11.26 -12.18
C ALA A 2 -3.72 10.50 -13.40
N PRO A 3 -3.75 11.03 -14.63
CA PRO A 3 -4.24 10.30 -15.80
C PRO A 3 -3.50 8.98 -16.03
N LEU A 4 -2.16 8.97 -15.87
CA LEU A 4 -1.37 7.76 -16.07
C LEU A 4 -1.65 6.71 -14.99
N LYS A 5 -1.84 7.12 -13.73
CA LYS A 5 -2.22 6.21 -12.64
C LYS A 5 -3.62 5.61 -12.89
N ILE A 6 -4.58 6.41 -13.29
CA ILE A 6 -5.94 5.95 -13.63
C ILE A 6 -5.90 4.95 -14.77
N THR A 7 -5.12 5.23 -15.83
CA THR A 7 -4.95 4.31 -16.96
C THR A 7 -4.41 2.96 -16.49
N ARG A 8 -3.33 2.95 -15.72
CA ARG A 8 -2.73 1.71 -15.21
C ARG A 8 -3.66 0.95 -14.27
N MET A 9 -4.36 1.64 -13.40
CA MET A 9 -5.34 1.02 -12.52
C MET A 9 -6.50 0.42 -13.32
N SER A 10 -6.98 1.09 -14.37
CA SER A 10 -7.99 0.54 -15.26
C SER A 10 -7.53 -0.73 -15.96
N GLU A 11 -6.29 -0.75 -16.45
CA GLU A 11 -5.67 -1.94 -17.06
C GLU A 11 -5.61 -3.11 -16.06
N GLN A 12 -5.18 -2.84 -14.84
CA GLN A 12 -5.12 -3.85 -13.77
C GLN A 12 -6.51 -4.37 -13.38
N LEU A 13 -7.49 -3.48 -13.25
CA LEU A 13 -8.86 -3.85 -12.89
C LEU A 13 -9.52 -4.75 -13.94
N LEU A 14 -9.28 -4.49 -15.21
CA LEU A 14 -9.93 -5.20 -16.31
C LEU A 14 -9.09 -6.33 -16.91
N GLY A 15 -7.83 -6.45 -16.49
CA GLY A 15 -6.92 -7.48 -17.01
C GLY A 15 -6.57 -7.32 -18.48
N LYS A 16 -6.70 -6.10 -19.04
CA LYS A 16 -6.38 -5.82 -20.44
C LYS A 16 -5.73 -4.46 -20.62
N ALA A 17 -4.93 -4.34 -21.68
CA ALA A 17 -4.34 -3.06 -22.08
C ALA A 17 -5.42 -2.05 -22.49
N LEU A 18 -5.20 -0.75 -22.21
CA LEU A 18 -6.17 0.32 -22.47
C LEU A 18 -6.65 0.35 -23.94
N ASN A 19 -5.75 0.14 -24.89
CA ASN A 19 -6.07 0.13 -26.31
C ASN A 19 -6.95 -1.06 -26.76
N LYS A 20 -7.16 -2.03 -25.89
CA LYS A 20 -8.05 -3.19 -26.08
C LYS A 20 -9.39 -3.03 -25.34
N MET A 21 -9.59 -1.91 -24.62
CA MET A 21 -10.83 -1.63 -23.91
C MET A 21 -11.82 -0.86 -24.77
N ASN A 22 -13.10 -1.15 -24.63
CA ASN A 22 -14.16 -0.32 -25.18
C ASN A 22 -14.52 0.82 -24.21
N SER A 23 -15.32 1.79 -24.67
CA SER A 23 -15.69 2.97 -23.87
C SER A 23 -16.42 2.62 -22.57
N VAL A 24 -17.29 1.62 -22.61
CA VAL A 24 -18.07 1.18 -21.44
C VAL A 24 -17.17 0.56 -20.38
N GLU A 25 -16.17 -0.23 -20.79
CA GLU A 25 -15.18 -0.81 -19.88
C GLU A 25 -14.32 0.27 -19.23
N VAL A 26 -13.90 1.27 -20.00
CA VAL A 26 -13.12 2.40 -19.45
C VAL A 26 -13.96 3.19 -18.44
N GLU A 27 -15.19 3.54 -18.79
CA GLU A 27 -16.10 4.26 -17.88
C GLU A 27 -16.36 3.47 -16.60
N THR A 28 -16.57 2.16 -16.71
CA THR A 28 -16.77 1.28 -15.55
C THR A 28 -15.55 1.26 -14.65
N ALA A 29 -14.34 1.09 -15.22
CA ALA A 29 -13.10 1.07 -14.45
C ALA A 29 -12.85 2.41 -13.77
N VAL A 30 -13.02 3.52 -14.48
CA VAL A 30 -12.89 4.88 -13.95
C VAL A 30 -13.89 5.11 -12.82
N GLY A 31 -15.13 4.70 -12.98
CA GLY A 31 -16.17 4.81 -11.95
C GLY A 31 -15.82 4.06 -10.66
N ILE A 32 -15.22 2.87 -10.77
CA ILE A 32 -14.71 2.11 -9.60
C ILE A 32 -13.56 2.86 -8.94
N ILE A 33 -12.60 3.36 -9.73
CA ILE A 33 -11.45 4.07 -9.21
C ILE A 33 -11.90 5.35 -8.49
N ASP A 34 -12.76 6.15 -9.10
CA ASP A 34 -13.26 7.41 -8.55
C ASP A 34 -14.01 7.21 -7.22
N LYS A 35 -14.71 6.09 -7.10
CA LYS A 35 -15.45 5.75 -5.88
C LYS A 35 -14.56 5.32 -4.71
N HIS A 36 -13.40 4.71 -5.00
CA HIS A 36 -12.58 4.04 -3.96
C HIS A 36 -11.21 4.65 -3.74
N PHE A 37 -10.74 5.56 -4.61
CA PHE A 37 -9.39 6.11 -4.55
C PHE A 37 -9.39 7.64 -4.59
N TRP A 38 -8.66 8.25 -3.68
CA TRP A 38 -8.41 9.68 -3.62
C TRP A 38 -6.93 9.92 -3.83
N PHE A 39 -6.59 10.67 -4.89
CA PHE A 39 -5.20 10.98 -5.22
C PHE A 39 -4.88 12.41 -4.84
N TYR A 40 -3.86 12.57 -4.02
CA TYR A 40 -3.21 13.86 -3.85
C TYR A 40 -1.96 13.92 -4.70
N ASN A 41 -1.88 14.94 -5.56
CA ASN A 41 -0.72 15.12 -6.42
C ASN A 41 0.26 16.09 -5.74
N VAL A 42 1.54 15.74 -5.84
CA VAL A 42 2.70 16.54 -5.43
C VAL A 42 2.61 17.99 -5.95
N GLU A 43 2.16 18.18 -7.18
CA GLU A 43 2.06 19.49 -7.81
C GLU A 43 0.98 20.41 -7.20
N THR A 44 0.03 19.86 -6.46
CA THR A 44 -1.10 20.60 -5.88
C THR A 44 -0.95 20.86 -4.39
N ILE A 45 -0.02 20.19 -3.72
CA ILE A 45 0.25 20.38 -2.31
C ILE A 45 1.45 21.33 -2.18
N GLN A 46 1.25 22.49 -1.58
CA GLN A 46 2.31 23.46 -1.32
C GLN A 46 3.16 23.12 -0.09
N ASP A 47 2.64 22.28 0.81
CA ASP A 47 3.28 21.89 2.07
C ASP A 47 3.25 20.36 2.22
N TYR A 48 4.41 19.76 2.07
CA TYR A 48 4.67 18.31 2.23
C TYR A 48 5.02 17.90 3.64
N SER A 49 4.87 18.80 4.61
CA SER A 49 5.08 18.43 6.01
C SER A 49 4.16 17.26 6.39
N ILE A 50 4.68 16.36 7.22
CA ILE A 50 3.88 15.24 7.74
C ILE A 50 2.61 15.72 8.46
N THR A 51 2.67 16.87 9.11
CA THR A 51 1.56 17.47 9.81
C THR A 51 0.44 17.86 8.86
N ASN A 52 0.75 18.49 7.72
CA ASN A 52 -0.26 18.83 6.73
C ASN A 52 -0.82 17.60 6.02
N LEU A 53 0.03 16.64 5.66
CA LEU A 53 -0.41 15.38 5.05
C LEU A 53 -1.39 14.62 5.94
N LEU A 54 -1.12 14.53 7.25
CA LEU A 54 -2.01 13.87 8.19
C LEU A 54 -3.31 14.66 8.41
N ARG A 55 -3.28 16.00 8.36
CA ARG A 55 -4.50 16.82 8.40
C ARG A 55 -5.40 16.56 7.19
N LEU A 56 -4.82 16.47 5.99
CA LEU A 56 -5.56 16.13 4.77
C LEU A 56 -6.14 14.71 4.85
N ALA A 57 -5.35 13.75 5.32
CA ALA A 57 -5.80 12.39 5.53
C ALA A 57 -6.94 12.31 6.56
N GLU A 58 -6.87 13.06 7.66
CA GLU A 58 -7.97 13.15 8.65
C GLU A 58 -9.27 13.67 8.02
N MET A 59 -9.17 14.65 7.13
CA MET A 59 -10.35 15.13 6.40
C MET A 59 -10.97 14.03 5.53
N LEU A 60 -10.14 13.21 4.85
CA LEU A 60 -10.62 12.09 4.04
C LEU A 60 -11.24 11.00 4.90
N VAL A 61 -10.64 10.66 6.04
CA VAL A 61 -11.25 9.71 6.99
C VAL A 61 -12.63 10.17 7.40
N LYS A 62 -12.77 11.45 7.79
CA LYS A 62 -14.04 11.99 8.30
C LYS A 62 -15.12 12.15 7.21
N ARG A 63 -14.72 12.48 5.98
CA ARG A 63 -15.67 12.72 4.88
C ARG A 63 -16.02 11.48 4.08
N ASN A 64 -15.03 10.64 3.83
CA ASN A 64 -15.12 9.54 2.87
C ASN A 64 -14.95 8.17 3.52
N GLY A 65 -14.49 8.11 4.79
CA GLY A 65 -14.31 6.85 5.51
C GLY A 65 -13.20 6.00 4.89
N ILE A 66 -12.05 6.59 4.53
CA ILE A 66 -10.94 5.82 3.95
C ILE A 66 -10.42 4.78 4.94
N ASP A 67 -10.09 3.59 4.43
CA ASP A 67 -9.53 2.48 5.21
C ASP A 67 -8.02 2.40 5.12
N CYS A 68 -7.41 3.06 4.13
CA CYS A 68 -5.98 3.03 3.90
C CYS A 68 -5.44 4.39 3.44
N LEU A 69 -4.34 4.81 4.05
CA LEU A 69 -3.50 5.93 3.62
C LEU A 69 -2.20 5.38 3.06
N CYS A 70 -1.93 5.62 1.78
CA CYS A 70 -0.67 5.26 1.13
C CYS A 70 0.17 6.51 0.87
N LEU A 71 1.40 6.52 1.37
CA LEU A 71 2.40 7.57 1.16
C LEU A 71 3.53 7.01 0.29
N ASP A 72 3.62 7.46 -0.97
CA ASP A 72 4.56 6.94 -1.97
C ASP A 72 5.25 8.08 -2.74
N PRO A 73 6.55 8.25 -2.55
CA PRO A 73 7.41 7.63 -1.55
C PRO A 73 7.71 8.55 -0.35
N PHE A 74 8.28 7.97 0.71
CA PHE A 74 8.76 8.64 1.93
C PHE A 74 9.67 9.84 1.64
N ASN A 75 10.50 9.77 0.62
CA ASN A 75 11.54 10.77 0.33
C ASN A 75 10.97 12.16 -0.03
N TYR A 76 9.70 12.27 -0.37
CA TYR A 76 9.02 13.55 -0.66
C TYR A 76 8.42 14.20 0.57
N ILE A 77 8.35 13.49 1.70
CA ILE A 77 7.81 14.07 2.92
C ILE A 77 8.86 15.01 3.51
N GLU A 78 8.54 16.29 3.57
CA GLU A 78 9.40 17.29 4.18
C GLU A 78 9.53 17.02 5.67
N GLN A 79 10.76 16.93 6.12
CA GLN A 79 11.06 16.80 7.53
C GLN A 79 11.01 18.21 8.14
N GLU A 80 10.20 18.38 9.18
CA GLU A 80 10.10 19.64 9.90
C GLU A 80 11.51 20.11 10.33
N SER A 81 11.81 21.39 10.07
CA SER A 81 13.08 21.99 10.43
C SER A 81 13.20 22.02 11.95
N SER A 82 14.05 21.19 12.51
CA SER A 82 14.41 21.15 13.92
C SER A 82 15.89 20.88 14.05
N GLU A 83 16.47 21.18 15.21
CA GLU A 83 17.86 20.86 15.54
C GLU A 83 18.08 19.35 15.75
N GLU A 84 17.01 18.53 15.61
CA GLU A 84 17.04 17.09 15.74
C GLU A 84 17.89 16.42 14.67
N SER A 85 18.54 15.32 15.02
CA SER A 85 19.25 14.48 14.06
C SER A 85 18.28 13.85 13.03
N SER A 86 18.79 13.54 11.84
CA SER A 86 17.99 12.89 10.79
C SER A 86 17.30 11.60 11.29
N ASN A 87 17.94 10.83 12.15
CA ASN A 87 17.37 9.63 12.76
C ASN A 87 16.16 9.93 13.65
N GLU A 88 16.25 10.96 14.49
CA GLU A 88 15.16 11.37 15.39
C GLU A 88 13.96 11.87 14.61
N LYS A 89 14.19 12.68 13.56
CA LYS A 89 13.15 13.15 12.65
C LYS A 89 12.37 12.00 12.02
N ILE A 90 13.07 10.98 11.51
CA ILE A 90 12.45 9.77 10.95
C ILE A 90 11.65 9.04 12.02
N GLY A 91 12.22 8.86 13.22
CA GLY A 91 11.52 8.23 14.33
C GLY A 91 10.24 8.97 14.73
N ASN A 92 10.27 10.30 14.75
CA ASN A 92 9.13 11.17 15.04
C ASN A 92 8.04 11.04 13.97
N LEU A 93 8.44 11.06 12.69
CA LEU A 93 7.54 10.87 11.56
C LEU A 93 6.82 9.51 11.65
N LEU A 94 7.56 8.42 11.80
CA LEU A 94 6.98 7.08 11.89
C LEU A 94 6.04 6.92 13.09
N ARG A 95 6.36 7.56 14.24
CA ARG A 95 5.47 7.59 15.41
C ARG A 95 4.18 8.37 15.13
N LYS A 96 4.25 9.54 14.46
CA LYS A 96 3.06 10.31 14.04
C LYS A 96 2.16 9.46 13.13
N LEU A 97 2.72 8.75 12.15
CA LEU A 97 1.98 7.84 11.27
C LEU A 97 1.32 6.70 12.06
N LYS A 98 2.05 6.10 13.00
CA LYS A 98 1.50 5.04 13.86
C LYS A 98 0.37 5.53 14.74
N GLN A 99 0.51 6.71 15.34
CA GLN A 99 -0.54 7.34 16.14
C GLN A 99 -1.79 7.65 15.31
N PHE A 100 -1.59 8.12 14.09
CA PHE A 100 -2.70 8.36 13.15
C PHE A 100 -3.44 7.07 12.82
N ALA A 101 -2.70 6.00 12.46
CA ALA A 101 -3.28 4.70 12.15
C ALA A 101 -4.17 4.17 13.30
N VAL A 102 -3.68 4.27 14.54
CA VAL A 102 -4.41 3.83 15.73
C VAL A 102 -5.60 4.74 16.02
N LYS A 103 -5.42 6.07 15.99
CA LYS A 103 -6.47 7.06 16.30
C LYS A 103 -7.68 6.92 15.39
N PHE A 104 -7.45 6.70 14.10
CA PHE A 104 -8.50 6.68 13.09
C PHE A 104 -8.88 5.28 12.63
N ASN A 105 -8.22 4.25 13.16
CA ASN A 105 -8.42 2.85 12.77
C ASN A 105 -8.27 2.65 11.24
N VAL A 106 -7.21 3.23 10.66
CA VAL A 106 -6.87 3.12 9.25
C VAL A 106 -5.51 2.43 9.06
N ASN A 107 -5.34 1.74 7.96
CA ASN A 107 -4.05 1.22 7.57
C ASN A 107 -3.18 2.35 7.00
N VAL A 108 -1.93 2.43 7.43
CA VAL A 108 -0.96 3.36 6.85
C VAL A 108 0.13 2.56 6.15
N CYS A 109 0.23 2.73 4.84
CA CYS A 109 1.27 2.16 4.00
C CYS A 109 2.28 3.25 3.65
N LEU A 110 3.53 3.06 4.05
CA LEU A 110 4.63 3.96 3.72
C LEU A 110 5.60 3.26 2.78
N VAL A 111 5.74 3.78 1.57
CA VAL A 111 6.71 3.30 0.58
C VAL A 111 8.03 4.01 0.78
N ALA A 112 9.10 3.26 0.96
CA ALA A 112 10.44 3.80 1.11
C ALA A 112 11.43 3.04 0.22
N HIS A 113 12.38 3.76 -0.36
CA HIS A 113 13.40 3.16 -1.20
C HIS A 113 14.63 2.75 -0.34
N PRO A 114 15.23 1.60 -0.63
CA PRO A 114 16.49 1.24 0.01
C PRO A 114 17.60 2.20 -0.43
N ARG A 115 18.64 2.31 0.38
CA ARG A 115 19.89 2.95 -0.04
C ARG A 115 20.47 2.22 -1.26
N LYS A 116 21.40 2.85 -1.95
CA LYS A 116 22.12 2.21 -3.05
C LYS A 116 22.74 0.89 -2.57
N MET A 117 22.32 -0.21 -3.19
CA MET A 117 22.79 -1.55 -2.87
C MET A 117 23.97 -1.90 -3.79
N ASP A 118 24.89 -2.68 -3.30
CA ASP A 118 25.98 -3.23 -4.12
C ASP A 118 25.45 -4.37 -5.00
N LYS A 119 25.89 -4.36 -6.25
CA LYS A 119 25.54 -5.43 -7.20
C LYS A 119 26.49 -6.60 -7.00
N THR A 120 25.94 -7.78 -6.78
CA THR A 120 26.69 -9.04 -6.75
C THR A 120 26.73 -9.68 -8.14
N SER A 121 27.48 -10.77 -8.31
CA SER A 121 27.49 -11.57 -9.54
C SER A 121 26.10 -12.14 -9.89
N ALA A 122 25.24 -12.34 -8.89
CA ALA A 122 23.85 -12.83 -9.05
C ALA A 122 22.81 -11.69 -9.17
N GLY A 123 23.24 -10.42 -9.27
CA GLY A 123 22.34 -9.27 -9.29
C GLY A 123 22.31 -8.53 -7.95
N TYR A 124 21.22 -7.80 -7.69
CA TYR A 124 21.03 -7.13 -6.41
C TYR A 124 20.40 -8.08 -5.39
N ASN A 125 20.88 -8.02 -4.15
CA ASN A 125 20.25 -8.74 -3.05
C ASN A 125 18.87 -8.16 -2.73
N VAL A 126 17.98 -8.99 -2.16
CA VAL A 126 16.70 -8.53 -1.63
C VAL A 126 16.95 -7.48 -0.54
N PRO A 127 16.42 -6.26 -0.67
CA PRO A 127 16.62 -5.22 0.34
C PRO A 127 15.94 -5.62 1.65
N ARG A 128 16.60 -5.28 2.76
CA ARG A 128 16.05 -5.46 4.11
C ARG A 128 15.49 -4.13 4.60
N LEU A 129 14.62 -4.19 5.62
CA LEU A 129 14.10 -2.97 6.26
C LEU A 129 15.21 -2.08 6.85
N TYR A 130 16.35 -2.67 7.20
CA TYR A 130 17.55 -1.95 7.64
C TYR A 130 18.33 -1.26 6.50
N ASP A 131 18.04 -1.61 5.26
CA ASP A 131 18.68 -1.00 4.09
C ASP A 131 17.97 0.30 3.64
N ILE A 132 16.86 0.66 4.28
CA ILE A 132 16.25 1.97 4.07
C ILE A 132 17.17 3.04 4.69
N SER A 133 17.52 4.03 3.87
CA SER A 133 18.41 5.09 4.29
C SER A 133 17.87 5.84 5.51
N GLY A 134 18.68 5.99 6.51
CA GLY A 134 18.48 6.94 7.59
C GLY A 134 18.06 6.38 8.94
N SER A 135 17.53 5.17 9.10
CA SER A 135 17.18 4.76 10.46
C SER A 135 16.77 3.30 10.66
N HIS A 136 17.23 2.72 11.79
CA HIS A 136 16.69 1.47 12.35
C HIS A 136 15.19 1.57 12.73
N HIS A 137 14.62 2.78 12.76
CA HIS A 137 13.22 2.99 13.06
C HIS A 137 12.30 2.36 12.03
N PHE A 138 12.70 2.24 10.75
CA PHE A 138 11.94 1.53 9.72
C PHE A 138 11.75 0.05 10.02
N PHE A 139 12.64 -0.54 10.81
CA PHE A 139 12.43 -1.89 11.33
C PHE A 139 11.60 -1.87 12.63
N ASN A 140 11.85 -0.94 13.55
CA ASN A 140 11.29 -1.01 14.90
C ASN A 140 9.83 -0.59 14.98
N VAL A 141 9.43 0.49 14.28
CA VAL A 141 8.11 1.13 14.45
C VAL A 141 6.96 0.43 13.69
N PRO A 142 7.08 0.04 12.41
CA PRO A 142 5.99 -0.59 11.68
C PRO A 142 5.58 -1.94 12.29
N ASP A 143 4.30 -2.29 12.15
CA ASP A 143 3.83 -3.62 12.56
C ASP A 143 4.17 -4.69 11.53
N ILE A 144 4.15 -4.32 10.26
CA ILE A 144 4.44 -5.19 9.12
C ILE A 144 5.53 -4.53 8.29
N GLY A 145 6.50 -5.31 7.87
CA GLY A 145 7.55 -4.88 6.95
C GLY A 145 7.61 -5.79 5.74
N ILE A 146 7.47 -5.18 4.56
CA ILE A 146 7.42 -5.89 3.28
C ILE A 146 8.51 -5.33 2.38
N ALA A 147 9.29 -6.20 1.73
CA ALA A 147 10.16 -5.82 0.65
C ALA A 147 9.65 -6.41 -0.67
N VAL A 148 9.57 -5.57 -1.68
CA VAL A 148 9.27 -5.98 -3.05
C VAL A 148 10.58 -5.97 -3.83
N HIS A 149 10.95 -7.11 -4.39
CA HIS A 149 12.17 -7.28 -5.14
C HIS A 149 11.88 -7.83 -6.52
N ARG A 150 12.65 -7.38 -7.50
CA ARG A 150 12.56 -7.87 -8.87
C ARG A 150 13.95 -8.16 -9.39
N THR A 151 14.17 -9.41 -9.76
CA THR A 151 15.39 -9.83 -10.45
C THR A 151 15.23 -9.56 -11.94
N PHE A 152 16.12 -8.73 -12.50
CA PHE A 152 16.21 -8.58 -13.95
C PHE A 152 17.16 -9.64 -14.46
N ASP A 153 16.63 -10.75 -14.91
CA ASP A 153 17.42 -11.75 -15.65
C ASP A 153 17.21 -11.55 -17.15
N ASN A 154 18.30 -11.76 -17.92
CA ASN A 154 18.43 -11.40 -19.34
C ASN A 154 17.40 -12.10 -20.26
N GLY A 155 16.11 -11.76 -20.14
CA GLY A 155 15.05 -12.10 -21.09
C GLY A 155 14.17 -13.29 -20.71
N GLN A 156 14.37 -13.92 -19.57
CA GLN A 156 13.45 -14.89 -19.00
C GLN A 156 12.53 -14.25 -17.94
N LYS A 157 11.46 -14.94 -17.55
CA LYS A 157 10.46 -14.50 -16.59
C LYS A 157 11.08 -13.68 -15.45
N ASP A 158 10.64 -12.44 -15.30
CA ASP A 158 11.05 -11.57 -14.20
C ASP A 158 10.09 -11.76 -13.00
N PRO A 159 10.28 -12.74 -12.12
CA PRO A 159 9.40 -12.90 -10.97
C PRO A 159 9.52 -11.66 -10.08
N VAL A 160 8.39 -11.22 -9.59
CA VAL A 160 8.33 -10.20 -8.55
C VAL A 160 8.19 -10.89 -7.21
N GLU A 161 9.21 -10.77 -6.40
CA GLU A 161 9.26 -11.37 -5.07
C GLU A 161 8.69 -10.41 -4.04
N VAL A 162 7.74 -10.86 -3.27
CA VAL A 162 7.20 -10.12 -2.12
C VAL A 162 7.63 -10.83 -0.84
N HIS A 163 8.51 -10.18 -0.08
CA HIS A 163 9.07 -10.72 1.15
C HIS A 163 8.43 -10.07 2.36
N ILE A 164 7.72 -10.85 3.16
CA ILE A 164 7.24 -10.40 4.47
C ILE A 164 8.37 -10.59 5.46
N GLN A 165 9.09 -9.50 5.76
CA GLN A 165 10.30 -9.52 6.58
C GLN A 165 10.04 -9.23 8.06
N LYS A 166 8.88 -8.63 8.36
CA LYS A 166 8.46 -8.36 9.73
C LYS A 166 6.97 -8.57 9.88
N MET A 167 6.60 -9.24 10.95
CA MET A 167 5.23 -9.39 11.42
C MET A 167 5.23 -9.29 12.94
N LYS A 168 4.75 -8.17 13.48
CA LYS A 168 4.76 -7.91 14.93
C LYS A 168 3.84 -8.86 15.70
N TYR A 169 2.71 -9.20 15.11
CA TYR A 169 1.68 -10.03 15.72
C TYR A 169 1.61 -11.39 15.01
N HIS A 170 2.19 -12.43 15.60
CA HIS A 170 2.31 -13.77 15.00
C HIS A 170 0.96 -14.40 14.63
N PHE A 171 -0.12 -14.06 15.36
CA PHE A 171 -1.46 -14.59 15.07
C PHE A 171 -2.11 -13.95 13.83
N ARG A 172 -1.55 -12.88 13.28
CA ARG A 172 -2.05 -12.19 12.08
C ARG A 172 -1.35 -12.63 10.78
N GLY A 173 -0.28 -13.38 10.89
CA GLY A 173 0.47 -13.84 9.73
C GLY A 173 1.85 -14.35 10.10
N LYS A 174 2.58 -14.80 9.11
CA LYS A 174 3.94 -15.34 9.24
C LYS A 174 4.90 -14.65 8.29
N LEU A 175 6.19 -14.75 8.59
CA LEU A 175 7.25 -14.34 7.67
C LEU A 175 7.28 -15.31 6.48
N GLY A 176 7.66 -14.81 5.34
CA GLY A 176 7.74 -15.64 4.14
C GLY A 176 7.99 -14.84 2.88
N ARG A 177 8.03 -15.56 1.78
CA ARG A 177 8.16 -15.03 0.42
C ARG A 177 7.00 -15.55 -0.42
N ILE A 178 6.51 -14.71 -1.31
CA ILE A 178 5.55 -15.04 -2.36
C ILE A 178 6.15 -14.53 -3.66
N ASP A 179 6.09 -15.35 -4.69
CA ASP A 179 6.56 -15.02 -6.04
C ASP A 179 5.36 -14.73 -6.93
N TYR A 180 5.39 -13.60 -7.62
CA TYR A 180 4.36 -13.20 -8.55
C TYR A 180 4.88 -13.15 -9.98
N GLU A 181 4.09 -13.62 -10.91
CA GLU A 181 4.26 -13.34 -12.34
C GLU A 181 3.63 -11.98 -12.67
N PHE A 182 4.29 -11.21 -13.50
CA PHE A 182 3.82 -9.89 -13.93
C PHE A 182 3.37 -9.93 -15.39
N ASN A 183 2.13 -9.57 -15.64
CA ASN A 183 1.62 -9.38 -16.98
C ASN A 183 1.92 -7.95 -17.45
N ARG A 184 2.77 -7.81 -18.46
CA ARG A 184 3.20 -6.49 -18.97
C ARG A 184 2.09 -5.74 -19.70
N GLU A 185 1.13 -6.45 -20.31
CA GLU A 185 0.03 -5.83 -21.04
C GLU A 185 -1.00 -5.23 -20.09
N SER A 186 -1.44 -6.00 -19.11
CA SER A 186 -2.47 -5.57 -18.15
C SER A 186 -1.91 -4.94 -16.87
N GLY A 187 -0.62 -5.10 -16.59
CA GLY A 187 0.00 -4.64 -15.34
C GLY A 187 -0.42 -5.44 -14.12
N GLN A 188 -1.08 -6.59 -14.29
CA GLN A 188 -1.51 -7.45 -13.20
C GLN A 188 -0.37 -8.32 -12.67
N TYR A 189 -0.53 -8.72 -11.41
CA TYR A 189 0.31 -9.70 -10.74
C TYR A 189 -0.51 -10.94 -10.42
N SER A 190 0.08 -12.13 -10.58
CA SER A 190 -0.54 -13.41 -10.25
C SER A 190 0.47 -14.35 -9.61
N GLU A 191 0.07 -15.13 -8.61
CA GLU A 191 0.90 -16.13 -7.96
C GLU A 191 1.01 -17.42 -8.79
N ASP A 192 -0.02 -17.75 -9.54
CA ASP A 192 -0.15 -18.99 -10.30
C ASP A 192 -0.14 -18.78 -11.84
N GLY A 193 0.12 -17.54 -12.30
CA GLY A 193 0.05 -17.18 -13.71
C GLY A 193 -1.37 -17.00 -14.24
N ILE A 194 -2.39 -17.15 -13.38
CA ILE A 194 -3.79 -16.92 -13.73
C ILE A 194 -4.14 -15.47 -13.42
N PHE A 195 -4.37 -14.69 -14.46
CA PHE A 195 -4.72 -13.27 -14.35
C PHE A 195 -6.24 -13.10 -14.38
N ASN A 196 -6.83 -12.93 -13.20
CA ASN A 196 -8.26 -12.77 -13.06
C ASN A 196 -8.70 -11.36 -13.39
N ASN A 197 -9.76 -11.26 -14.19
CA ASN A 197 -10.45 -10.00 -14.44
C ASN A 197 -11.37 -9.69 -13.25
N LEU A 198 -11.25 -8.51 -12.63
CA LEU A 198 -12.13 -8.09 -11.53
C LEU A 198 -13.61 -8.05 -11.91
N MET A 199 -13.93 -7.91 -13.19
CA MET A 199 -15.32 -8.03 -13.67
C MET A 199 -15.83 -9.47 -13.56
N THR A 200 -14.98 -10.47 -13.74
CA THR A 200 -15.31 -11.88 -13.47
C THR A 200 -15.53 -12.09 -11.97
N ILE A 201 -14.65 -11.54 -11.13
CA ILE A 201 -14.80 -11.59 -9.68
C ILE A 201 -16.08 -10.88 -9.23
N LYS A 202 -16.45 -9.76 -9.85
CA LYS A 202 -17.70 -9.05 -9.55
C LYS A 202 -18.92 -9.92 -9.86
N ASN A 203 -18.93 -10.60 -10.99
CA ASN A 203 -20.01 -11.52 -11.36
C ASN A 203 -20.10 -12.70 -10.38
N ASP A 204 -18.94 -13.25 -9.94
CA ASP A 204 -18.88 -14.31 -8.92
C ASP A 204 -19.33 -13.80 -7.54
N ILE A 205 -19.04 -12.54 -7.22
CA ILE A 205 -19.47 -11.87 -5.98
C ILE A 205 -20.96 -11.55 -6.03
N GLU A 206 -21.50 -11.08 -7.15
CA GLU A 206 -22.94 -10.80 -7.32
C GLU A 206 -23.77 -12.10 -7.33
N THR A 207 -23.22 -13.21 -7.83
CA THR A 207 -23.85 -14.54 -7.75
C THR A 207 -23.72 -15.17 -6.36
N ASN A 208 -22.69 -14.84 -5.59
CA ASN A 208 -22.46 -15.33 -4.22
C ASN A 208 -22.69 -14.22 -3.16
N SER A 209 -23.32 -13.12 -3.52
CA SER A 209 -23.29 -11.84 -2.83
C SER A 209 -24.19 -11.75 -1.62
N ASN A 210 -24.01 -12.61 -0.66
CA ASN A 210 -24.53 -12.22 0.65
C ASN A 210 -23.47 -12.01 1.75
N ASP A 211 -22.16 -12.31 1.57
CA ASP A 211 -21.31 -12.36 2.75
C ASP A 211 -19.92 -11.73 2.72
N LEU A 212 -19.32 -11.36 1.58
CA LEU A 212 -17.89 -11.00 1.60
C LEU A 212 -17.56 -9.51 1.67
N PHE A 213 -18.44 -8.61 1.24
CA PHE A 213 -18.18 -7.16 1.25
C PHE A 213 -19.20 -6.33 2.02
N THR A 214 -20.31 -6.90 2.45
CA THR A 214 -21.38 -6.19 3.19
C THR A 214 -21.34 -6.41 4.69
N SER A 215 -20.57 -7.36 5.20
CA SER A 215 -20.43 -7.53 6.64
C SER A 215 -19.16 -6.84 7.16
N PRO A 216 -19.28 -5.94 8.14
CA PRO A 216 -18.12 -5.38 8.85
C PRO A 216 -17.25 -6.42 9.54
N GLN A 217 -17.69 -7.67 9.62
CA GLN A 217 -16.99 -8.78 10.25
C GLN A 217 -15.93 -9.44 9.37
N ALA A 218 -15.98 -9.28 8.03
CA ALA A 218 -15.01 -9.89 7.12
C ALA A 218 -13.58 -9.33 7.30
N TRP A 219 -13.44 -8.15 7.89
CA TRP A 219 -12.16 -7.48 8.13
C TRP A 219 -11.81 -7.32 9.60
N GLY A 220 -12.33 -8.18 10.48
CA GLY A 220 -11.91 -8.26 11.88
C GLY A 220 -12.04 -6.94 12.64
N ARG A 221 -13.16 -6.24 12.52
CA ARG A 221 -13.58 -5.31 13.58
C ARG A 221 -13.90 -6.19 14.78
N GLY A 222 -12.94 -6.29 15.69
CA GLY A 222 -13.15 -6.94 16.97
C GLY A 222 -14.44 -6.41 17.57
N SER A 223 -15.32 -7.32 17.92
CA SER A 223 -16.51 -7.05 18.71
C SER A 223 -16.14 -6.10 19.86
N GLY A 224 -16.79 -4.94 19.91
CA GLY A 224 -16.55 -3.95 20.92
C GLY A 224 -16.60 -4.56 22.32
N ILE A 225 -15.51 -4.43 23.03
CA ILE A 225 -15.53 -4.47 24.48
C ILE A 225 -16.21 -3.17 24.87
N GLN A 226 -17.45 -3.26 25.33
CA GLN A 226 -18.14 -2.16 25.99
C GLN A 226 -17.29 -1.74 27.19
N PRO A 227 -17.09 -0.45 27.43
CA PRO A 227 -16.39 0.02 28.62
C PRO A 227 -17.37 0.06 29.80
N GLU A 228 -17.69 -1.09 30.31
CA GLU A 228 -18.40 -1.14 31.61
C GLU A 228 -17.55 -1.90 32.61
N SER A 229 -17.28 -1.20 33.71
CA SER A 229 -16.72 -1.69 34.98
C SER A 229 -15.23 -1.98 35.02
N ILE A 230 -14.40 -0.95 35.03
CA ILE A 230 -13.26 -0.93 35.93
C ILE A 230 -13.55 0.16 36.97
N SER A 231 -14.19 -0.20 38.05
CA SER A 231 -14.08 0.52 39.33
C SER A 231 -12.81 0.06 40.02
N PHE A 232 -12.06 1.01 40.56
CA PHE A 232 -10.79 0.87 41.30
C PHE A 232 -10.77 -0.21 42.35
#